data_288cce121cc884731dacbbec32a97d7e
#
_entry.id   288cce121cc884731dacbbec32a97d7e
#
_cell.length_a   1.000
_cell.length_b   1.000
_cell.length_c   1.000
_cell.angle_alpha   90.00
_cell.angle_beta   90.00
_cell.angle_gamma   90.00
#
_symmetry.space_group_name_H-M   'P 1'
#
loop_
_entity.id
_entity.type
_entity.pdbx_description
1 polymer ?
#
loop_
_entity_poly.entity_id
_entity_poly.type
_entity_poly.pdbx_seq_one_letter_code
_entity_poly.pdbx_strand_id
1 'polypeptide(L)'
;MDKEGRDIASAIGKAAETEGKHVMAFDNYEDLPDRVLVTTRKYVRISDEEIEHKYVYTNDHPDVVIVAEPTIVKGINVLRGMPEGGLLLINTNREIDYMLQFIPNADVLGAVATVDADGISGIKTVDFSGSEGGTDAVGLGAGIAAPIVGAMAKISGLIKKEDLAKIVKDVSGMEKGYAEVKLRKFRKTRVEYSWGG
;
A
#
# COMPACT_ATOMS: atom_id res chain seq x y z
N MET A 1 4.13 11.10 -5.59
CA MET A 1 4.14 10.17 -4.44
C MET A 1 3.08 10.48 -3.39
N ASP A 2 2.84 11.71 -2.96
CA ASP A 2 1.76 12.01 -2.00
C ASP A 2 0.37 11.66 -2.54
N LYS A 3 0.14 11.91 -3.82
CA LYS A 3 -1.13 11.57 -4.49
C LYS A 3 -1.39 10.07 -4.48
N GLU A 4 -0.40 9.25 -4.81
CA GLU A 4 -0.57 7.79 -4.88
C GLU A 4 -0.85 7.16 -3.52
N GLY A 5 -0.15 7.59 -2.47
CA GLY A 5 -0.45 7.16 -1.11
C GLY A 5 -1.90 7.52 -0.70
N ARG A 6 -2.36 8.70 -1.10
CA ARG A 6 -3.74 9.15 -0.86
C ARG A 6 -4.76 8.34 -1.66
N ASP A 7 -4.46 8.05 -2.93
CA ASP A 7 -5.33 7.24 -3.79
C ASP A 7 -5.45 5.80 -3.27
N ILE A 8 -4.33 5.20 -2.79
CA ILE A 8 -4.31 3.88 -2.14
C ILE A 8 -5.21 3.89 -0.89
N ALA A 9 -4.96 4.82 0.03
CA ALA A 9 -5.71 4.91 1.28
C ALA A 9 -7.21 5.16 1.02
N SER A 10 -7.54 6.04 0.07
CA SER A 10 -8.91 6.33 -0.32
C SER A 10 -9.63 5.12 -0.93
N ALA A 11 -8.96 4.37 -1.79
CA ALA A 11 -9.55 3.18 -2.41
C ALA A 11 -9.83 2.10 -1.37
N ILE A 12 -8.89 1.85 -0.47
CA ILE A 12 -9.04 0.89 0.64
C ILE A 12 -10.20 1.29 1.55
N GLY A 13 -10.24 2.56 1.98
CA GLY A 13 -11.29 3.06 2.87
C GLY A 13 -12.68 2.94 2.23
N LYS A 14 -12.85 3.42 1.02
CA LYS A 14 -14.14 3.34 0.30
C LYS A 14 -14.61 1.92 0.04
N ALA A 15 -13.69 1.01 -0.28
CA ALA A 15 -14.06 -0.39 -0.48
C ALA A 15 -14.52 -1.04 0.84
N ALA A 16 -13.84 -0.75 1.95
CA ALA A 16 -14.26 -1.22 3.26
C ALA A 16 -15.63 -0.65 3.68
N GLU A 17 -15.91 0.63 3.41
CA GLU A 17 -17.22 1.25 3.63
C GLU A 17 -18.31 0.56 2.80
N THR A 18 -18.02 0.17 1.56
CA THR A 18 -18.95 -0.57 0.70
C THR A 18 -19.32 -1.93 1.29
N GLU A 19 -18.41 -2.55 2.04
CA GLU A 19 -18.64 -3.79 2.80
C GLU A 19 -19.36 -3.57 4.14
N GLY A 20 -19.75 -2.33 4.46
CA GLY A 20 -20.43 -1.98 5.70
C GLY A 20 -19.52 -1.82 6.91
N LYS A 21 -18.21 -1.73 6.70
CA LYS A 21 -17.24 -1.52 7.78
C LYS A 21 -17.12 -0.05 8.17
N HIS A 22 -16.75 0.19 9.40
CA HIS A 22 -16.41 1.52 9.89
C HIS A 22 -14.98 1.87 9.48
N VAL A 23 -14.80 3.05 8.90
CA VAL A 23 -13.51 3.49 8.35
C VAL A 23 -13.12 4.85 8.90
N MET A 24 -11.86 5.00 9.22
CA MET A 24 -11.24 6.28 9.52
C MET A 24 -9.95 6.40 8.72
N ALA A 25 -9.91 7.35 7.78
CA ALA A 25 -8.72 7.65 6.98
C ALA A 25 -8.20 9.04 7.32
N PHE A 26 -6.88 9.15 7.48
CA PHE A 26 -6.23 10.42 7.79
C PHE A 26 -4.80 10.45 7.29
N ASP A 27 -4.32 11.67 7.08
CA ASP A 27 -2.96 11.94 6.62
C ASP A 27 -2.11 12.38 7.81
N ASN A 28 -0.86 11.92 7.85
CA ASN A 28 0.13 12.55 8.73
C ASN A 28 0.72 13.75 7.98
N TYR A 29 0.21 14.95 8.28
CA TYR A 29 0.81 16.20 7.84
C TYR A 29 1.96 16.56 8.79
N GLU A 30 3.19 16.37 8.36
CA GLU A 30 4.27 17.16 8.90
C GLU A 30 4.22 18.53 8.23
N ASP A 31 3.70 19.49 8.98
CA ASP A 31 3.39 20.85 8.55
C ASP A 31 4.66 21.69 8.44
N LEU A 32 5.56 21.32 7.53
CA LEU A 32 6.78 22.06 7.24
C LEU A 32 6.84 22.32 5.72
N PRO A 33 6.41 23.51 5.26
CA PRO A 33 6.33 23.84 3.84
C PRO A 33 7.66 23.80 3.09
N ASP A 34 8.79 23.74 3.78
CA ASP A 34 10.12 23.88 3.21
C ASP A 34 10.90 22.56 3.06
N ARG A 35 10.32 21.41 3.40
CA ARG A 35 11.00 20.12 3.27
C ARG A 35 10.59 19.39 2.00
N VAL A 36 11.41 19.50 0.98
CA VAL A 36 11.39 18.63 -0.21
C VAL A 36 11.88 17.24 0.20
N LEU A 37 11.20 16.17 -0.22
CA LEU A 37 11.54 14.76 0.05
C LEU A 37 11.22 14.22 1.45
N VAL A 38 10.23 14.76 2.13
CA VAL A 38 9.71 14.15 3.36
C VAL A 38 8.85 12.94 3.02
N THR A 39 9.07 11.84 3.74
CA THR A 39 8.22 10.66 3.63
C THR A 39 6.83 10.95 4.19
N THR A 40 5.82 10.88 3.34
CA THR A 40 4.43 11.04 3.77
C THR A 40 3.83 9.70 4.16
N ARG A 41 2.97 9.71 5.19
CA ARG A 41 2.24 8.53 5.64
C ARG A 41 0.75 8.79 5.52
N LYS A 42 0.04 7.78 5.06
CA LYS A 42 -1.42 7.76 5.00
C LYS A 42 -1.91 6.59 5.83
N TYR A 43 -2.93 6.83 6.62
CA TYR A 43 -3.45 5.85 7.55
C TYR A 43 -4.89 5.53 7.24
N VAL A 44 -5.23 4.25 7.33
CA VAL A 44 -6.61 3.77 7.26
C VAL A 44 -6.84 2.82 8.43
N ARG A 45 -7.86 3.10 9.22
CA ARG A 45 -8.37 2.20 10.24
C ARG A 45 -9.67 1.61 9.74
N ILE A 46 -9.80 0.31 9.86
CA ILE A 46 -10.99 -0.44 9.43
C ILE A 46 -11.44 -1.28 10.62
N SER A 47 -12.74 -1.24 10.94
CA SER A 47 -13.33 -1.99 12.04
C SER A 47 -14.71 -2.49 11.64
N ASP A 48 -15.09 -3.65 12.14
CA ASP A 48 -16.47 -4.15 12.04
C ASP A 48 -17.40 -3.43 13.05
N GLU A 49 -16.83 -2.81 14.08
CA GLU A 49 -17.54 -2.02 15.10
C GLU A 49 -17.23 -0.53 14.94
N GLU A 50 -18.06 0.33 15.53
CA GLU A 50 -17.86 1.77 15.48
C GLU A 50 -16.52 2.16 16.12
N ILE A 51 -15.73 3.00 15.40
CA ILE A 51 -14.44 3.50 15.87
C ILE A 51 -14.69 4.62 16.88
N GLU A 52 -14.57 4.32 18.17
CA GLU A 52 -14.83 5.27 19.26
C GLU A 52 -13.81 6.42 19.30
N HIS A 53 -12.54 6.13 19.03
CA HIS A 53 -11.46 7.11 19.15
C HIS A 53 -11.23 7.88 17.85
N LYS A 54 -12.14 8.79 17.53
CA LYS A 54 -12.12 9.59 16.27
C LYS A 54 -11.04 10.68 16.24
N TYR A 55 -10.41 10.99 17.38
CA TYR A 55 -9.42 12.08 17.49
C TYR A 55 -7.97 11.62 17.57
N VAL A 56 -7.70 10.35 17.36
CA VAL A 56 -6.34 9.82 17.37
C VAL A 56 -5.82 9.75 15.93
N TYR A 57 -4.95 10.67 15.58
CA TYR A 57 -4.38 10.83 14.23
C TYR A 57 -3.03 10.13 14.06
N THR A 58 -2.75 9.10 14.82
CA THR A 58 -1.58 8.23 14.71
C THR A 58 -2.00 6.78 14.60
N ASN A 59 -1.17 5.98 13.97
CA ASN A 59 -1.31 4.52 13.97
C ASN A 59 0.06 3.94 14.36
N ASP A 60 0.27 3.76 15.67
CA ASP A 60 1.55 3.34 16.22
C ASP A 60 1.74 1.81 16.15
N HIS A 61 0.66 1.07 15.90
CA HIS A 61 0.66 -0.41 15.81
C HIS A 61 -0.04 -0.87 14.53
N PRO A 62 0.58 -0.65 13.35
CA PRO A 62 -0.04 -1.04 12.08
C PRO A 62 -0.04 -2.56 11.91
N ASP A 63 -1.18 -3.14 11.53
CA ASP A 63 -1.28 -4.55 11.16
C ASP A 63 -0.80 -4.79 9.72
N VAL A 64 -0.95 -3.79 8.85
CA VAL A 64 -0.52 -3.81 7.46
C VAL A 64 0.27 -2.54 7.14
N VAL A 65 1.43 -2.70 6.53
CA VAL A 65 2.21 -1.58 5.98
C VAL A 65 2.35 -1.75 4.48
N ILE A 66 2.04 -0.69 3.73
CA ILE A 66 2.21 -0.62 2.28
C ILE A 66 3.31 0.39 1.96
N VAL A 67 4.33 -0.05 1.27
CA VAL A 67 5.46 0.78 0.82
C VAL A 67 5.31 1.03 -0.67
N ALA A 68 4.83 2.21 -1.04
CA ALA A 68 4.64 2.61 -2.43
C ALA A 68 5.97 2.96 -3.13
N GLU A 69 6.95 3.49 -2.38
CA GLU A 69 8.29 3.82 -2.86
C GLU A 69 9.33 2.95 -2.15
N PRO A 70 9.90 1.93 -2.84
CA PRO A 70 10.74 0.92 -2.19
C PRO A 70 12.07 1.46 -1.64
N THR A 71 12.54 2.60 -2.12
CA THR A 71 13.84 3.16 -1.67
C THR A 71 13.81 3.62 -0.22
N ILE A 72 12.64 3.91 0.34
CA ILE A 72 12.50 4.39 1.73
C ILE A 72 12.92 3.34 2.76
N VAL A 73 12.85 2.06 2.46
CA VAL A 73 13.24 0.99 3.41
C VAL A 73 14.72 1.04 3.78
N LYS A 74 15.55 1.70 2.96
CA LYS A 74 16.99 1.85 3.22
C LYS A 74 17.31 2.90 4.29
N GLY A 75 16.40 3.83 4.53
CA GLY A 75 16.63 4.95 5.46
C GLY A 75 15.62 5.03 6.60
N ILE A 76 14.52 4.31 6.52
CA ILE A 76 13.43 4.39 7.48
C ILE A 76 13.04 2.99 7.92
N ASN A 77 12.87 2.78 9.23
CA ASN A 77 12.24 1.57 9.74
C ASN A 77 10.73 1.63 9.48
N VAL A 78 10.31 1.03 8.35
CA VAL A 78 8.90 1.02 7.91
C VAL A 78 8.00 0.15 8.80
N LEU A 79 8.58 -0.76 9.59
CA LEU A 79 7.84 -1.65 10.50
C LEU A 79 7.82 -1.15 11.95
N ARG A 80 8.19 0.12 12.19
CA ARG A 80 8.21 0.66 13.54
C ARG A 80 6.82 0.53 14.20
N GLY A 81 6.78 -0.14 15.35
CA GLY A 81 5.55 -0.35 16.12
C GLY A 81 4.66 -1.49 15.63
N MET A 82 4.99 -2.12 14.49
CA MET A 82 4.22 -3.26 13.98
C MET A 82 4.24 -4.41 14.99
N PRO A 83 3.06 -4.93 15.37
CA PRO A 83 2.98 -6.10 16.23
C PRO A 83 3.35 -7.39 15.48
N GLU A 84 3.66 -8.44 16.24
CA GLU A 84 3.97 -9.75 15.68
C GLU A 84 2.83 -10.27 14.78
N GLY A 85 3.19 -10.84 13.62
CA GLY A 85 2.23 -11.30 12.63
C GLY A 85 1.76 -10.22 11.65
N GLY A 86 2.39 -9.04 11.66
CA GLY A 86 2.07 -7.98 10.71
C GLY A 86 2.36 -8.34 9.25
N LEU A 87 1.75 -7.61 8.34
CA LEU A 87 1.86 -7.81 6.90
C LEU A 87 2.57 -6.62 6.23
N LEU A 88 3.57 -6.90 5.40
CA LEU A 88 4.27 -5.89 4.61
C LEU A 88 4.05 -6.12 3.12
N LEU A 89 3.59 -5.09 2.41
CA LEU A 89 3.51 -5.05 0.96
C LEU A 89 4.45 -3.97 0.41
N ILE A 90 5.31 -4.34 -0.53
CA ILE A 90 6.28 -3.42 -1.14
C ILE A 90 6.05 -3.34 -2.65
N ASN A 91 5.93 -2.13 -3.18
CA ASN A 91 5.96 -1.89 -4.61
C ASN A 91 7.40 -2.05 -5.12
N THR A 92 7.69 -3.15 -5.76
CA THR A 92 9.02 -3.41 -6.32
C THR A 92 9.02 -4.61 -7.25
N ASN A 93 9.90 -4.58 -8.25
CA ASN A 93 10.22 -5.72 -9.11
C ASN A 93 11.35 -6.60 -8.54
N ARG A 94 11.93 -6.21 -7.40
CA ARG A 94 13.01 -6.95 -6.75
C ARG A 94 12.47 -8.16 -5.99
N GLU A 95 13.35 -9.14 -5.79
CA GLU A 95 13.01 -10.32 -4.98
C GLU A 95 12.85 -9.96 -3.50
N ILE A 96 12.00 -10.70 -2.81
CA ILE A 96 11.69 -10.49 -1.39
C ILE A 96 12.96 -10.51 -0.53
N ASP A 97 13.88 -11.45 -0.78
CA ASP A 97 15.12 -11.56 -0.01
C ASP A 97 16.01 -10.33 -0.13
N TYR A 98 16.02 -9.71 -1.32
CA TYR A 98 16.76 -8.46 -1.51
C TYR A 98 16.15 -7.33 -0.68
N MET A 99 14.83 -7.24 -0.59
CA MET A 99 14.17 -6.19 0.18
C MET A 99 14.33 -6.39 1.69
N LEU A 100 14.27 -7.63 2.16
CA LEU A 100 14.39 -7.96 3.58
C LEU A 100 15.75 -7.57 4.18
N GLN A 101 16.81 -7.49 3.39
CA GLN A 101 18.14 -7.05 3.85
C GLN A 101 18.15 -5.62 4.43
N PHE A 102 17.18 -4.79 4.03
CA PHE A 102 17.07 -3.40 4.48
C PHE A 102 16.06 -3.21 5.61
N ILE A 103 15.42 -4.27 6.09
CA ILE A 103 14.34 -4.21 7.09
C ILE A 103 14.85 -4.81 8.41
N PRO A 104 15.25 -3.98 9.38
CA PRO A 104 15.99 -4.44 10.56
C PRO A 104 15.16 -5.30 11.51
N ASN A 105 13.84 -5.17 11.54
CA ASN A 105 12.92 -5.90 12.40
C ASN A 105 11.94 -6.79 11.62
N ALA A 106 12.42 -7.41 10.56
CA ALA A 106 11.60 -8.31 9.72
C ALA A 106 11.07 -9.55 10.46
N ASP A 107 11.62 -9.85 11.63
CA ASP A 107 11.19 -10.94 12.50
C ASP A 107 9.77 -10.79 13.05
N VAL A 108 9.21 -9.57 13.09
CA VAL A 108 7.81 -9.35 13.50
C VAL A 108 6.81 -9.73 12.40
N LEU A 109 7.28 -9.89 11.15
CA LEU A 109 6.40 -10.15 10.02
C LEU A 109 5.73 -11.53 10.09
N GLY A 110 4.45 -11.56 9.90
CA GLY A 110 3.69 -12.76 9.55
C GLY A 110 3.87 -13.11 8.09
N ALA A 111 3.86 -12.10 7.22
CA ALA A 111 4.10 -12.26 5.80
C ALA A 111 4.69 -10.98 5.17
N VAL A 112 5.38 -11.17 4.06
CA VAL A 112 5.84 -10.10 3.18
C VAL A 112 5.42 -10.38 1.75
N ALA A 113 5.04 -9.33 1.03
CA ALA A 113 4.66 -9.43 -0.35
C ALA A 113 5.31 -8.33 -1.20
N THR A 114 5.51 -8.62 -2.47
CA THR A 114 5.97 -7.67 -3.47
C THR A 114 5.07 -7.66 -4.68
N VAL A 115 4.88 -6.49 -5.27
CA VAL A 115 4.17 -6.31 -6.53
C VAL A 115 4.90 -5.24 -7.36
N ASP A 116 5.08 -5.47 -8.64
CA ASP A 116 5.65 -4.49 -9.57
C ASP A 116 4.53 -3.59 -10.12
N ALA A 117 4.06 -2.69 -9.28
CA ALA A 117 2.96 -1.79 -9.67
C ALA A 117 3.40 -0.77 -10.73
N ASP A 118 4.66 -0.37 -10.75
CA ASP A 118 5.21 0.51 -11.79
C ASP A 118 5.22 -0.20 -13.15
N GLY A 119 5.68 -1.44 -13.19
CA GLY A 119 5.66 -2.26 -14.40
C GLY A 119 4.24 -2.53 -14.91
N ILE A 120 3.32 -2.85 -14.01
CA ILE A 120 1.89 -3.08 -14.35
C ILE A 120 1.24 -1.82 -14.91
N SER A 121 1.52 -0.66 -14.32
CA SER A 121 0.93 0.63 -14.71
C SER A 121 1.55 1.22 -15.97
N GLY A 122 2.66 0.65 -16.45
CA GLY A 122 3.39 1.16 -17.61
C GLY A 122 4.02 2.53 -17.38
N ILE A 123 4.19 2.94 -16.12
CA ILE A 123 4.91 4.15 -15.76
C ILE A 123 6.39 3.89 -16.04
N LYS A 124 6.83 4.29 -17.22
CA LYS A 124 8.27 4.38 -17.49
C LYS A 124 8.80 5.49 -16.58
N THR A 125 9.77 5.16 -15.75
CA THR A 125 10.60 6.17 -15.09
C THR A 125 11.01 7.18 -16.14
N VAL A 126 10.60 8.44 -15.94
CA VAL A 126 11.02 9.52 -16.84
C VAL A 126 12.53 9.63 -16.70
N ASP A 127 13.23 9.20 -17.72
CA ASP A 127 14.66 9.40 -17.81
C ASP A 127 14.89 10.90 -17.99
N PHE A 128 15.42 11.57 -16.99
CA PHE A 128 15.76 13.00 -17.02
C PHE A 128 16.95 13.32 -17.94
N SER A 129 17.36 12.40 -18.80
CA SER A 129 18.35 12.67 -19.84
C SER A 129 17.71 13.45 -20.99
N GLY A 130 17.42 14.71 -20.76
CA GLY A 130 17.41 15.83 -21.69
C GLY A 130 16.88 15.61 -23.11
N SER A 131 15.67 15.08 -23.31
CA SER A 131 14.97 15.24 -24.57
C SER A 131 13.71 16.08 -24.38
N GLU A 132 13.67 17.24 -24.98
CA GLU A 132 12.50 18.06 -25.18
C GLU A 132 11.45 17.25 -25.93
N GLY A 133 10.52 16.66 -25.21
CA GLY A 133 9.49 15.82 -25.81
C GLY A 133 8.27 15.74 -24.95
N GLY A 134 7.36 16.69 -25.13
CA GLY A 134 5.93 16.52 -24.94
C GLY A 134 5.48 16.29 -23.52
N THR A 135 4.76 17.27 -22.99
CA THR A 135 3.93 17.27 -21.78
C THR A 135 2.80 16.21 -21.79
N ASP A 136 2.78 15.32 -22.75
CA ASP A 136 1.75 14.32 -22.98
C ASP A 136 1.99 12.98 -22.24
N ALA A 137 3.16 12.83 -21.63
CA ALA A 137 3.54 11.61 -20.91
C ALA A 137 3.12 11.62 -19.41
N VAL A 138 2.55 12.70 -18.92
CA VAL A 138 1.86 12.69 -17.63
C VAL A 138 0.45 12.16 -17.88
N GLY A 139 0.38 10.91 -18.27
CA GLY A 139 -0.88 10.19 -18.37
C GLY A 139 -1.57 10.18 -17.01
N LEU A 140 -2.58 11.03 -16.87
CA LEU A 140 -3.55 11.07 -15.78
C LEU A 140 -4.37 9.76 -15.68
N GLY A 141 -3.81 8.62 -16.07
CA GLY A 141 -4.57 7.41 -16.26
C GLY A 141 -4.22 6.21 -15.41
N ALA A 142 -2.97 5.94 -15.19
CA ALA A 142 -2.57 4.68 -14.57
C ALA A 142 -1.56 4.94 -13.46
N GLY A 143 -2.03 5.37 -12.29
CA GLY A 143 -1.20 5.42 -11.08
C GLY A 143 -0.97 4.01 -10.54
N ILE A 144 0.06 3.86 -9.72
CA ILE A 144 0.39 2.58 -9.05
C ILE A 144 -0.67 2.13 -8.03
N ALA A 145 -1.64 2.98 -7.71
CA ALA A 145 -2.63 2.71 -6.68
C ALA A 145 -3.47 1.46 -6.99
N ALA A 146 -3.96 1.32 -8.22
CA ALA A 146 -4.81 0.20 -8.59
C ALA A 146 -4.11 -1.17 -8.44
N PRO A 147 -2.90 -1.41 -8.98
CA PRO A 147 -2.17 -2.65 -8.74
C PRO A 147 -1.87 -2.91 -7.26
N ILE A 148 -1.50 -1.89 -6.50
CA ILE A 148 -1.18 -2.02 -5.08
C ILE A 148 -2.40 -2.45 -4.27
N VAL A 149 -3.57 -1.82 -4.48
CA VAL A 149 -4.79 -2.20 -3.73
C VAL A 149 -5.29 -3.59 -4.14
N GLY A 150 -5.10 -3.99 -5.41
CA GLY A 150 -5.37 -5.35 -5.85
C GLY A 150 -4.49 -6.38 -5.15
N ALA A 151 -3.19 -6.13 -5.08
CA ALA A 151 -2.24 -6.95 -4.35
C ALA A 151 -2.60 -7.02 -2.86
N MET A 152 -2.91 -5.88 -2.24
CA MET A 152 -3.31 -5.79 -0.83
C MET A 152 -4.57 -6.61 -0.54
N ALA A 153 -5.59 -6.54 -1.39
CA ALA A 153 -6.80 -7.32 -1.22
C ALA A 153 -6.52 -8.82 -1.17
N LYS A 154 -5.66 -9.32 -2.08
CA LYS A 154 -5.30 -10.74 -2.12
C LYS A 154 -4.55 -11.21 -0.88
N ILE A 155 -3.57 -10.42 -0.42
CA ILE A 155 -2.68 -10.87 0.66
C ILE A 155 -3.27 -10.67 2.06
N SER A 156 -4.16 -9.69 2.24
CA SER A 156 -4.75 -9.38 3.52
C SER A 156 -6.15 -9.97 3.72
N GLY A 157 -6.89 -10.17 2.64
CA GLY A 157 -8.31 -10.57 2.72
C GLY A 157 -9.22 -9.55 3.41
N LEU A 158 -8.72 -8.35 3.73
CA LEU A 158 -9.49 -7.32 4.43
C LEU A 158 -10.63 -6.75 3.59
N ILE A 159 -10.47 -6.78 2.27
CA ILE A 159 -11.39 -6.17 1.31
C ILE A 159 -11.56 -7.11 0.13
N LYS A 160 -12.79 -7.23 -0.35
CA LYS A 160 -13.12 -8.06 -1.50
C LYS A 160 -12.66 -7.39 -2.80
N LYS A 161 -12.13 -8.19 -3.72
CA LYS A 161 -11.72 -7.73 -5.04
C LYS A 161 -12.86 -7.06 -5.80
N GLU A 162 -14.07 -7.60 -5.68
CA GLU A 162 -15.28 -7.13 -6.34
C GLU A 162 -15.68 -5.72 -5.88
N ASP A 163 -15.48 -5.40 -4.62
CA ASP A 163 -15.79 -4.08 -4.08
C ASP A 163 -14.72 -3.05 -4.46
N LEU A 164 -13.45 -3.45 -4.50
CA LEU A 164 -12.40 -2.62 -5.08
C LEU A 164 -12.64 -2.30 -6.55
N ALA A 165 -13.10 -3.28 -7.35
CA ALA A 165 -13.38 -3.08 -8.77
C ALA A 165 -14.46 -1.99 -9.04
N LYS A 166 -15.35 -1.73 -8.08
CA LYS A 166 -16.35 -0.65 -8.17
C LYS A 166 -15.74 0.74 -7.88
N ILE A 167 -14.62 0.78 -7.18
CA ILE A 167 -14.00 2.02 -6.68
C ILE A 167 -12.85 2.47 -7.55
N VAL A 168 -12.00 1.56 -7.99
CA VAL A 168 -10.81 1.89 -8.79
C VAL A 168 -11.19 2.16 -10.24
N LYS A 169 -10.54 3.16 -10.85
CA LYS A 169 -10.73 3.47 -12.28
C LYS A 169 -10.03 2.48 -13.19
N ASP A 170 -8.86 2.03 -12.79
CA ASP A 170 -8.05 1.04 -13.52
C ASP A 170 -8.29 -0.36 -12.96
N VAL A 171 -9.41 -0.96 -13.35
CA VAL A 171 -9.77 -2.33 -12.94
C VAL A 171 -8.75 -3.34 -13.48
N SER A 172 -8.24 -3.15 -14.70
CA SER A 172 -7.24 -4.04 -15.29
C SER A 172 -5.93 -4.05 -14.50
N GLY A 173 -5.43 -2.88 -14.12
CA GLY A 173 -4.24 -2.76 -13.26
C GLY A 173 -4.45 -3.40 -11.89
N MET A 174 -5.62 -3.20 -11.29
CA MET A 174 -5.99 -3.84 -10.03
C MET A 174 -6.03 -5.37 -10.13
N GLU A 175 -6.61 -5.92 -11.20
CA GLU A 175 -6.65 -7.37 -11.41
C GLU A 175 -5.27 -7.98 -11.65
N LYS A 176 -4.39 -7.28 -12.39
CA LYS A 176 -2.99 -7.70 -12.56
C LYS A 176 -2.24 -7.69 -11.23
N GLY A 177 -2.36 -6.62 -10.45
CA GLY A 177 -1.74 -6.54 -9.12
C GLY A 177 -2.22 -7.67 -8.20
N TYR A 178 -3.50 -8.00 -8.24
CA TYR A 178 -4.07 -9.14 -7.53
C TYR A 178 -3.47 -10.47 -8.01
N ALA A 179 -3.29 -10.66 -9.31
CA ALA A 179 -2.78 -11.90 -9.89
C ALA A 179 -1.27 -12.09 -9.66
N GLU A 180 -0.49 -11.04 -9.85
CA GLU A 180 0.97 -11.08 -9.95
C GLU A 180 1.71 -10.85 -8.63
N VAL A 181 1.00 -10.50 -7.54
CA VAL A 181 1.64 -10.30 -6.24
C VAL A 181 2.34 -11.58 -5.78
N LYS A 182 3.61 -11.44 -5.41
CA LYS A 182 4.42 -12.50 -4.80
C LYS A 182 4.29 -12.40 -3.29
N LEU A 183 4.01 -13.52 -2.61
CA LEU A 183 3.81 -13.58 -1.17
C LEU A 183 4.73 -14.63 -0.56
N ARG A 184 5.36 -14.26 0.56
CA ARG A 184 6.07 -15.19 1.45
C ARG A 184 5.50 -15.10 2.85
N LYS A 185 5.01 -16.20 3.37
CA LYS A 185 4.53 -16.35 4.75
C LYS A 185 5.64 -16.89 5.65
N PHE A 186 5.77 -16.33 6.84
CA PHE A 186 6.69 -16.77 7.89
C PHE A 186 5.94 -17.43 9.04
N ARG A 187 4.76 -16.88 9.37
CA ARG A 187 3.89 -17.34 10.44
C ARG A 187 2.45 -16.92 10.17
N LYS A 188 1.53 -17.21 11.09
CA LYS A 188 0.13 -16.72 11.00
C LYS A 188 0.12 -15.19 10.97
N THR A 189 -0.58 -14.63 10.01
CA THR A 189 -0.78 -13.18 9.91
C THR A 189 -1.94 -12.72 10.79
N ARG A 190 -1.87 -11.48 11.29
CA ARG A 190 -2.93 -10.89 12.12
C ARG A 190 -4.21 -10.62 11.33
N VAL A 191 -4.07 -10.37 10.04
CA VAL A 191 -5.16 -10.00 9.11
C VAL A 191 -5.57 -11.16 8.19
N GLU A 192 -5.25 -12.39 8.55
CA GLU A 192 -5.75 -13.54 7.82
C GLU A 192 -7.23 -13.72 8.13
N TYR A 193 -8.07 -13.17 7.27
CA TYR A 193 -9.43 -13.68 7.16
C TYR A 193 -9.34 -15.07 6.54
N SER A 194 -9.92 -16.05 7.24
CA SER A 194 -10.00 -17.40 6.75
C SER A 194 -10.63 -17.39 5.35
N TRP A 195 -9.86 -17.71 4.34
CA TRP A 195 -10.41 -18.09 3.08
C TRP A 195 -11.22 -19.34 3.35
N GLY A 196 -12.55 -19.18 3.45
CA GLY A 196 -13.45 -20.30 3.47
C GLY A 196 -13.15 -21.13 2.24
N GLY A 197 -12.66 -22.35 2.46
CA GLY A 197 -12.40 -23.34 1.44
C GLY A 197 -13.70 -23.76 0.75
#